data_ce32f050a1bea791a727dede9ec294c1
#
_entry.id   ce32f050a1bea791a727dede9ec294c1
#
_cell.length_a   1.000
_cell.length_b   1.000
_cell.length_c   1.000
_cell.angle_alpha   90.00
_cell.angle_beta   90.00
_cell.angle_gamma   90.00
#
_symmetry.space_group_name_H-M   'P 1'
#
loop_
_entity.id
_entity.type
_entity.pdbx_description
1 polymer ?
#
loop_
_entity_poly.entity_id
_entity_poly.type
_entity_poly.pdbx_seq_one_letter_code
_entity_poly.pdbx_strand_id
1 'polypeptide(L)'
;MSLSPYLAFAKKSFLQKSAYRLDHWLGILNTLIRLVIYVEIYRVLYGGRTSVDGITMSMVITNFILSLGLESFFVVDDYYLSSRLYNGSIATEMLLPVSFHGRMLSDNLGTALFKLIFHFVPTMTVALIFFGIEAPASVPSFLLFLLSAILGYGVLWSMSFLFQMFSFWLLNVWAIMTLKNVFINVLSGSMIPLWFMPEIIRKIIGFTPFDSIYFTPVQIYLGNISGSELALGFVKQLIWISVLLIFGFMLWNKGKKKLVVQGG
;
A
#
# COMPACT_ATOMS: atom_id res chain seq x y z
N MET A 1 11.24 24.87 -5.83
CA MET A 1 12.11 23.93 -5.07
C MET A 1 12.72 22.96 -6.07
N SER A 2 14.03 22.75 -6.03
CA SER A 2 14.68 21.77 -6.92
C SER A 2 14.30 20.34 -6.52
N LEU A 3 14.09 19.43 -7.49
CA LEU A 3 13.79 18.00 -7.26
C LEU A 3 15.02 17.23 -6.74
N SER A 4 16.21 17.79 -6.91
CA SER A 4 17.50 17.16 -6.58
C SER A 4 17.61 16.65 -5.13
N PRO A 5 17.21 17.39 -4.06
CA PRO A 5 17.30 16.89 -2.69
C PRO A 5 16.40 15.69 -2.43
N TYR A 6 15.19 15.68 -2.99
CA TYR A 6 14.22 14.59 -2.81
C TYR A 6 14.68 13.29 -3.47
N LEU A 7 15.30 13.39 -4.65
CA LEU A 7 15.94 12.24 -5.31
C LEU A 7 17.11 11.70 -4.49
N ALA A 8 17.90 12.58 -3.85
CA ALA A 8 18.99 12.17 -2.97
C ALA A 8 18.48 11.39 -1.75
N PHE A 9 17.36 11.80 -1.13
CA PHE A 9 16.72 11.05 -0.03
C PHE A 9 16.20 9.70 -0.51
N ALA A 10 15.51 9.65 -1.64
CA ALA A 10 15.04 8.39 -2.20
C ALA A 10 16.21 7.42 -2.51
N LYS A 11 17.29 7.91 -3.12
CA LYS A 11 18.49 7.14 -3.37
C LYS A 11 19.13 6.63 -2.07
N LYS A 12 19.23 7.49 -1.04
CA LYS A 12 19.76 7.10 0.28
C LYS A 12 18.95 5.95 0.87
N SER A 13 17.62 6.06 0.90
CA SER A 13 16.73 5.04 1.46
C SER A 13 16.79 3.74 0.67
N PHE A 14 16.86 3.81 -0.66
CA PHE A 14 17.10 2.66 -1.52
C PHE A 14 18.40 1.91 -1.14
N LEU A 15 19.53 2.64 -1.05
CA LEU A 15 20.84 2.06 -0.71
C LEU A 15 20.87 1.52 0.73
N GLN A 16 20.21 2.20 1.67
CA GLN A 16 20.15 1.75 3.06
C GLN A 16 19.45 0.40 3.18
N LYS A 17 18.36 0.17 2.42
CA LYS A 17 17.67 -1.14 2.42
C LYS A 17 18.48 -2.25 1.81
N SER A 18 19.39 -1.98 0.90
CA SER A 18 20.28 -2.99 0.30
C SER A 18 21.28 -3.59 1.31
N ALA A 19 21.53 -2.93 2.43
CA ALA A 19 22.42 -3.43 3.47
C ALA A 19 21.81 -4.56 4.33
N TYR A 20 20.46 -4.62 4.41
CA TYR A 20 19.75 -5.60 5.26
C TYR A 20 19.33 -6.83 4.45
N ARG A 21 20.30 -7.66 4.07
CA ARG A 21 20.09 -8.82 3.18
C ARG A 21 19.21 -9.91 3.79
N LEU A 22 19.38 -10.24 5.07
CA LEU A 22 18.61 -11.29 5.74
C LEU A 22 17.12 -10.96 5.83
N ASP A 23 16.78 -9.75 6.27
CA ASP A 23 15.38 -9.30 6.33
C ASP A 23 14.69 -9.38 4.98
N HIS A 24 15.45 -9.10 3.92
CA HIS A 24 14.96 -9.17 2.56
C HIS A 24 14.58 -10.60 2.15
N TRP A 25 15.48 -11.57 2.34
CA TRP A 25 15.22 -12.97 2.00
C TRP A 25 14.10 -13.58 2.83
N LEU A 26 14.07 -13.28 4.13
CA LEU A 26 12.98 -13.71 5.02
C LEU A 26 11.63 -13.10 4.59
N GLY A 27 11.64 -11.85 4.11
CA GLY A 27 10.46 -11.20 3.56
C GLY A 27 9.91 -11.91 2.32
N ILE A 28 10.79 -12.29 1.36
CA ILE A 28 10.40 -13.06 0.17
C ILE A 28 9.83 -14.42 0.60
N LEU A 29 10.51 -15.14 1.48
CA LEU A 29 10.06 -16.44 1.97
C LEU A 29 8.68 -16.33 2.62
N ASN A 30 8.46 -15.33 3.47
CA ASN A 30 7.15 -15.08 4.09
C ASN A 30 6.06 -14.84 3.05
N THR A 31 6.32 -14.02 2.02
CA THR A 31 5.34 -13.77 0.96
C THR A 31 5.02 -15.02 0.15
N LEU A 32 6.02 -15.85 -0.15
CA LEU A 32 5.82 -17.13 -0.84
C LEU A 32 5.04 -18.14 0.01
N ILE A 33 5.33 -18.24 1.29
CA ILE A 33 4.56 -19.10 2.22
C ILE A 33 3.11 -18.64 2.29
N ARG A 34 2.85 -17.35 2.45
CA ARG A 34 1.49 -16.80 2.43
C ARG A 34 0.77 -17.15 1.12
N LEU A 35 1.46 -17.02 -0.01
CA LEU A 35 0.90 -17.34 -1.32
C LEU A 35 0.47 -18.82 -1.40
N VAL A 36 1.36 -19.75 -1.00
CA VAL A 36 1.05 -21.18 -0.97
C VAL A 36 -0.18 -21.45 -0.09
N ILE A 37 -0.18 -20.90 1.12
CA ILE A 37 -1.29 -21.10 2.08
C ILE A 37 -2.61 -20.61 1.46
N TYR A 38 -2.64 -19.42 0.89
CA TYR A 38 -3.86 -18.87 0.29
C TYR A 38 -4.33 -19.68 -0.92
N VAL A 39 -3.43 -20.08 -1.80
CA VAL A 39 -3.78 -20.92 -2.96
C VAL A 39 -4.39 -22.24 -2.50
N GLU A 40 -3.80 -22.92 -1.50
CA GLU A 40 -4.31 -24.18 -1.00
C GLU A 40 -5.66 -24.02 -0.26
N ILE A 41 -5.86 -22.95 0.53
CA ILE A 41 -7.15 -22.66 1.15
C ILE A 41 -8.24 -22.53 0.07
N TYR A 42 -8.00 -21.74 -0.99
CA TYR A 42 -9.00 -21.58 -2.04
C TYR A 42 -9.18 -22.83 -2.89
N ARG A 43 -8.13 -23.61 -3.11
CA ARG A 43 -8.24 -24.93 -3.75
C ARG A 43 -9.20 -25.86 -3.00
N VAL A 44 -9.09 -25.87 -1.67
CA VAL A 44 -10.00 -26.66 -0.81
C VAL A 44 -11.43 -26.08 -0.83
N LEU A 45 -11.57 -24.76 -0.74
CA LEU A 45 -12.88 -24.09 -0.77
C LEU A 45 -13.63 -24.31 -2.08
N TYR A 46 -12.93 -24.34 -3.20
CA TYR A 46 -13.53 -24.65 -4.50
C TYR A 46 -13.90 -26.12 -4.65
N GLY A 47 -13.25 -27.03 -3.92
CA GLY A 47 -13.60 -28.45 -3.88
C GLY A 47 -13.67 -29.12 -5.26
N GLY A 48 -12.79 -28.73 -6.19
CA GLY A 48 -12.77 -29.21 -7.59
C GLY A 48 -13.75 -28.48 -8.53
N ARG A 49 -14.53 -27.51 -8.05
CA ARG A 49 -15.39 -26.69 -8.90
C ARG A 49 -14.53 -25.71 -9.68
N THR A 50 -14.87 -25.45 -10.94
CA THR A 50 -14.16 -24.50 -11.81
C THR A 50 -14.53 -23.05 -11.49
N SER A 51 -15.75 -22.81 -10.99
CA SER A 51 -16.23 -21.49 -10.58
C SER A 51 -17.22 -21.56 -9.44
N VAL A 52 -17.30 -20.48 -8.65
CA VAL A 52 -18.27 -20.25 -7.57
C VAL A 52 -18.82 -18.83 -7.78
N ASP A 53 -20.14 -18.70 -7.91
CA ASP A 53 -20.84 -17.43 -8.20
C ASP A 53 -20.25 -16.66 -9.38
N GLY A 54 -19.85 -17.37 -10.46
CA GLY A 54 -19.25 -16.77 -11.65
C GLY A 54 -17.76 -16.41 -11.53
N ILE A 55 -17.15 -16.58 -10.35
CA ILE A 55 -15.74 -16.28 -10.11
C ILE A 55 -14.94 -17.57 -10.28
N THR A 56 -13.97 -17.56 -11.22
CA THR A 56 -13.11 -18.73 -11.45
C THR A 56 -12.01 -18.81 -10.39
N MET A 57 -11.54 -20.04 -10.14
CA MET A 57 -10.40 -20.24 -9.25
C MET A 57 -9.16 -19.48 -9.75
N SER A 58 -8.94 -19.41 -11.06
CA SER A 58 -7.85 -18.69 -11.67
C SER A 58 -7.91 -17.18 -11.39
N MET A 59 -9.10 -16.56 -11.47
CA MET A 59 -9.31 -15.16 -11.09
C MET A 59 -8.93 -14.90 -9.63
N VAL A 60 -9.32 -15.81 -8.72
CA VAL A 60 -9.00 -15.68 -7.29
C VAL A 60 -7.49 -15.79 -7.05
N ILE A 61 -6.84 -16.78 -7.65
CA ILE A 61 -5.38 -16.95 -7.55
C ILE A 61 -4.68 -15.71 -8.11
N THR A 62 -5.09 -15.21 -9.27
CA THR A 62 -4.53 -14.00 -9.87
C THR A 62 -4.73 -12.79 -8.97
N ASN A 63 -5.93 -12.63 -8.37
CA ASN A 63 -6.19 -11.55 -7.41
C ASN A 63 -5.23 -11.60 -6.21
N PHE A 64 -5.00 -12.80 -5.66
CA PHE A 64 -4.06 -12.95 -4.54
C PHE A 64 -2.62 -12.64 -4.94
N ILE A 65 -2.15 -13.21 -6.02
CA ILE A 65 -0.78 -13.02 -6.48
C ILE A 65 -0.52 -11.53 -6.73
N LEU A 66 -1.41 -10.86 -7.45
CA LEU A 66 -1.26 -9.44 -7.74
C LEU A 66 -1.38 -8.57 -6.48
N SER A 67 -2.33 -8.87 -5.59
CA SER A 67 -2.49 -8.12 -4.33
C SER A 67 -1.30 -8.29 -3.41
N LEU A 68 -0.80 -9.52 -3.20
CA LEU A 68 0.43 -9.78 -2.43
C LEU A 68 1.65 -9.14 -3.10
N GLY A 69 1.68 -9.15 -4.44
CA GLY A 69 2.69 -8.45 -5.21
C GLY A 69 2.70 -6.95 -4.91
N LEU A 70 1.57 -6.28 -5.04
CA LEU A 70 1.42 -4.86 -4.70
C LEU A 70 1.79 -4.59 -3.24
N GLU A 71 1.28 -5.39 -2.28
CA GLU A 71 1.60 -5.29 -0.85
C GLU A 71 3.10 -5.35 -0.60
N SER A 72 3.83 -6.17 -1.36
CA SER A 72 5.25 -6.41 -1.16
C SER A 72 6.12 -5.16 -1.35
N PHE A 73 5.72 -4.23 -2.21
CA PHE A 73 6.44 -2.97 -2.45
C PHE A 73 5.65 -1.71 -2.06
N PHE A 74 4.37 -1.81 -1.73
CA PHE A 74 3.57 -0.71 -1.17
C PHE A 74 3.98 -0.46 0.28
N VAL A 75 5.20 -0.01 0.49
CA VAL A 75 5.79 0.17 1.81
C VAL A 75 5.69 1.61 2.24
N VAL A 76 5.15 1.81 3.44
CA VAL A 76 5.14 3.09 4.13
C VAL A 76 5.70 2.88 5.53
N ASP A 77 6.63 3.74 5.95
CA ASP A 77 7.13 3.75 7.32
C ASP A 77 6.10 4.44 8.22
N ASP A 78 5.29 3.62 8.89
CA ASP A 78 4.22 4.08 9.78
C ASP A 78 4.75 4.80 11.05
N TYR A 79 6.02 4.64 11.35
CA TYR A 79 6.67 5.22 12.54
C TYR A 79 7.62 6.37 12.21
N TYR A 80 7.60 6.85 10.96
CA TYR A 80 8.50 7.90 10.48
C TYR A 80 8.46 9.16 11.34
N LEU A 81 7.28 9.68 11.65
CA LEU A 81 7.11 10.86 12.49
C LEU A 81 7.31 10.56 13.98
N SER A 82 6.71 9.47 14.49
CA SER A 82 6.77 9.15 15.92
C SER A 82 8.20 8.89 16.41
N SER A 83 9.03 8.20 15.63
CA SER A 83 10.43 7.97 15.96
C SER A 83 11.22 9.27 16.07
N ARG A 84 10.94 10.24 15.18
CA ARG A 84 11.61 11.56 15.19
C ARG A 84 11.14 12.46 16.33
N LEU A 85 9.87 12.34 16.70
CA LEU A 85 9.35 13.01 17.90
C LEU A 85 9.99 12.44 19.16
N TYR A 86 10.06 11.10 19.24
CA TYR A 86 10.61 10.42 20.41
C TYR A 86 12.11 10.71 20.65
N ASN A 87 12.92 10.72 19.60
CA ASN A 87 14.37 10.99 19.68
C ASN A 87 14.73 12.48 19.55
N GLY A 88 13.74 13.37 19.42
CA GLY A 88 13.94 14.81 19.30
C GLY A 88 14.49 15.29 17.95
N SER A 89 14.79 14.41 17.02
CA SER A 89 15.40 14.80 15.71
C SER A 89 14.45 15.61 14.83
N ILE A 90 13.16 15.65 15.13
CA ILE A 90 12.17 16.45 14.39
C ILE A 90 12.57 17.94 14.35
N ALA A 91 13.13 18.49 15.44
CA ALA A 91 13.52 19.89 15.54
C ALA A 91 14.61 20.22 14.53
N THR A 92 15.65 19.40 14.43
CA THR A 92 16.74 19.58 13.46
C THR A 92 16.30 19.34 12.02
N GLU A 93 15.40 18.37 11.82
CA GLU A 93 14.86 18.08 10.49
C GLU A 93 13.95 19.18 9.94
N MET A 94 13.25 19.91 10.80
CA MET A 94 12.43 21.05 10.40
C MET A 94 13.25 22.30 10.02
N LEU A 95 14.53 22.36 10.39
CA LEU A 95 15.44 23.44 9.97
C LEU A 95 16.00 23.23 8.56
N LEU A 96 15.86 22.04 8.00
CA LEU A 96 16.34 21.77 6.65
C LEU A 96 15.53 22.54 5.60
N PRO A 97 16.18 23.04 4.52
CA PRO A 97 15.51 23.79 3.45
C PRO A 97 14.69 22.89 2.51
N VAL A 98 14.09 21.81 3.04
CA VAL A 98 13.25 20.84 2.33
C VAL A 98 12.00 20.55 3.14
N SER A 99 10.88 20.30 2.47
CA SER A 99 9.66 19.97 3.20
C SER A 99 9.77 18.60 3.89
N PHE A 100 9.37 18.53 5.16
CA PHE A 100 9.33 17.27 5.92
C PHE A 100 8.51 16.18 5.21
N HIS A 101 7.33 16.54 4.69
CA HIS A 101 6.45 15.62 3.98
C HIS A 101 7.05 15.12 2.67
N GLY A 102 7.70 16.01 1.90
CA GLY A 102 8.37 15.64 0.66
C GLY A 102 9.53 14.68 0.92
N ARG A 103 10.29 14.89 2.01
CA ARG A 103 11.34 13.98 2.44
C ARG A 103 10.77 12.63 2.86
N MET A 104 9.71 12.63 3.67
CA MET A 104 9.02 11.40 4.10
C MET A 104 8.54 10.59 2.88
N LEU A 105 7.90 11.25 1.90
CA LEU A 105 7.50 10.59 0.66
C LEU A 105 8.70 10.03 -0.10
N SER A 106 9.77 10.81 -0.23
CA SER A 106 10.98 10.40 -0.96
C SER A 106 11.65 9.19 -0.32
N ASP A 107 11.76 9.16 1.01
CA ASP A 107 12.32 8.02 1.76
C ASP A 107 11.47 6.75 1.56
N ASN A 108 10.13 6.88 1.60
CA ASN A 108 9.21 5.78 1.33
C ASN A 108 9.29 5.30 -0.12
N LEU A 109 9.34 6.20 -1.11
CA LEU A 109 9.50 5.86 -2.52
C LEU A 109 10.83 5.15 -2.80
N GLY A 110 11.92 5.59 -2.17
CA GLY A 110 13.21 4.90 -2.28
C GLY A 110 13.15 3.47 -1.75
N THR A 111 12.50 3.27 -0.61
CA THR A 111 12.26 1.93 -0.03
C THR A 111 11.34 1.09 -0.91
N ALA A 112 10.25 1.68 -1.43
CA ALA A 112 9.30 1.00 -2.32
C ALA A 112 9.98 0.57 -3.63
N LEU A 113 10.82 1.41 -4.22
CA LEU A 113 11.58 1.07 -5.43
C LEU A 113 12.57 -0.08 -5.19
N PHE A 114 13.26 -0.09 -4.04
CA PHE A 114 14.10 -1.22 -3.66
C PHE A 114 13.29 -2.52 -3.59
N LYS A 115 12.16 -2.48 -2.90
CA LYS A 115 11.30 -3.65 -2.76
C LYS A 115 10.62 -4.06 -4.07
N LEU A 116 10.29 -3.12 -4.94
CA LEU A 116 9.79 -3.42 -6.29
C LEU A 116 10.79 -4.29 -7.07
N ILE A 117 12.07 -3.92 -7.05
CA ILE A 117 13.08 -4.64 -7.83
C ILE A 117 13.49 -5.96 -7.15
N PHE A 118 13.77 -5.93 -5.84
CA PHE A 118 14.40 -7.05 -5.16
C PHE A 118 13.43 -7.96 -4.40
N HIS A 119 12.17 -7.55 -4.20
CA HIS A 119 11.16 -8.37 -3.55
C HIS A 119 10.04 -8.76 -4.51
N PHE A 120 9.38 -7.76 -5.12
CA PHE A 120 8.25 -8.00 -6.03
C PHE A 120 8.66 -8.82 -7.25
N VAL A 121 9.73 -8.43 -7.96
CA VAL A 121 10.14 -9.13 -9.19
C VAL A 121 10.49 -10.61 -8.93
N PRO A 122 11.33 -10.98 -7.94
CA PRO A 122 11.59 -12.39 -7.65
C PRO A 122 10.33 -13.15 -7.21
N THR A 123 9.51 -12.57 -6.32
CA THR A 123 8.28 -13.20 -5.84
C THR A 123 7.30 -13.45 -6.98
N MET A 124 7.11 -12.47 -7.87
CA MET A 124 6.25 -12.60 -9.04
C MET A 124 6.76 -13.65 -10.02
N THR A 125 8.07 -13.70 -10.24
CA THR A 125 8.67 -14.72 -11.11
C THR A 125 8.37 -16.13 -10.58
N VAL A 126 8.57 -16.36 -9.27
CA VAL A 126 8.24 -17.65 -8.65
C VAL A 126 6.73 -17.92 -8.73
N ALA A 127 5.88 -16.92 -8.45
CA ALA A 127 4.43 -17.07 -8.50
C ALA A 127 3.94 -17.44 -9.92
N LEU A 128 4.50 -16.81 -10.95
CA LEU A 128 4.19 -17.12 -12.36
C LEU A 128 4.56 -18.55 -12.73
N ILE A 129 5.72 -19.04 -12.31
CA ILE A 129 6.21 -20.38 -12.66
C ILE A 129 5.37 -21.46 -11.99
N PHE A 130 5.02 -21.31 -10.72
CA PHE A 130 4.41 -22.39 -9.93
C PHE A 130 2.87 -22.36 -9.91
N PHE A 131 2.23 -21.18 -10.00
CA PHE A 131 0.79 -21.06 -9.84
C PHE A 131 0.08 -20.58 -11.11
N GLY A 132 0.81 -19.93 -12.01
CA GLY A 132 0.23 -19.23 -13.16
C GLY A 132 -0.55 -17.97 -12.72
N ILE A 133 -0.70 -17.04 -13.64
CA ILE A 133 -1.52 -15.82 -13.48
C ILE A 133 -2.31 -15.67 -14.77
N GLU A 134 -3.59 -15.31 -14.67
CA GLU A 134 -4.35 -14.92 -15.87
C GLU A 134 -3.65 -13.74 -16.55
N ALA A 135 -3.59 -13.78 -17.87
CA ALA A 135 -3.11 -12.63 -18.62
C ALA A 135 -4.03 -11.42 -18.37
N PRO A 136 -3.51 -10.19 -18.46
CA PRO A 136 -4.36 -9.01 -18.36
C PRO A 136 -5.43 -9.04 -19.46
N ALA A 137 -6.63 -8.58 -19.14
CA ALA A 137 -7.77 -8.61 -20.07
C ALA A 137 -7.45 -7.96 -21.42
N SER A 138 -6.57 -6.95 -21.42
CA SER A 138 -6.03 -6.30 -22.62
C SER A 138 -4.77 -5.51 -22.27
N VAL A 139 -4.01 -5.09 -23.31
CA VAL A 139 -2.87 -4.17 -23.12
C VAL A 139 -3.29 -2.85 -22.46
N PRO A 140 -4.39 -2.18 -22.87
CA PRO A 140 -4.90 -1.03 -22.15
C PRO A 140 -5.22 -1.32 -20.69
N SER A 141 -5.83 -2.46 -20.36
CA SER A 141 -6.14 -2.85 -18.97
C SER A 141 -4.87 -2.99 -18.13
N PHE A 142 -3.79 -3.51 -18.69
CA PHE A 142 -2.51 -3.59 -18.01
C PHE A 142 -1.92 -2.20 -17.73
N LEU A 143 -1.95 -1.28 -18.69
CA LEU A 143 -1.46 0.09 -18.47
C LEU A 143 -2.30 0.85 -17.44
N LEU A 144 -3.61 0.69 -17.49
CA LEU A 144 -4.53 1.27 -16.51
C LEU A 144 -4.38 0.65 -15.12
N PHE A 145 -4.08 -0.65 -15.03
CA PHE A 145 -3.69 -1.30 -13.79
C PHE A 145 -2.46 -0.64 -13.18
N LEU A 146 -1.39 -0.41 -13.95
CA LEU A 146 -0.19 0.26 -13.45
C LEU A 146 -0.49 1.67 -12.94
N LEU A 147 -1.29 2.44 -13.68
CA LEU A 147 -1.71 3.77 -13.26
C LEU A 147 -2.54 3.71 -11.96
N SER A 148 -3.51 2.81 -11.89
CA SER A 148 -4.33 2.60 -10.68
C SER A 148 -3.49 2.10 -9.49
N ALA A 149 -2.48 1.28 -9.72
CA ALA A 149 -1.55 0.85 -8.68
C ALA A 149 -0.73 2.02 -8.11
N ILE A 150 -0.28 2.95 -8.95
CA ILE A 150 0.39 4.18 -8.50
C ILE A 150 -0.55 5.02 -7.63
N LEU A 151 -1.80 5.19 -8.04
CA LEU A 151 -2.81 5.91 -7.26
C LEU A 151 -3.17 5.15 -5.98
N GLY A 152 -3.27 3.82 -6.02
CA GLY A 152 -3.47 2.96 -4.85
C GLY A 152 -2.37 3.12 -3.80
N TYR A 153 -1.11 3.19 -4.25
CA TYR A 153 0.01 3.56 -3.37
C TYR A 153 -0.17 4.98 -2.79
N GLY A 154 -0.64 5.93 -3.60
CA GLY A 154 -0.97 7.28 -3.15
C GLY A 154 -2.03 7.30 -2.05
N VAL A 155 -3.09 6.49 -2.17
CA VAL A 155 -4.13 6.33 -1.13
C VAL A 155 -3.51 5.77 0.16
N LEU A 156 -2.74 4.68 0.06
CA LEU A 156 -2.07 4.05 1.19
C LEU A 156 -1.13 5.02 1.91
N TRP A 157 -0.29 5.74 1.16
CA TRP A 157 0.65 6.72 1.71
C TRP A 157 -0.08 7.87 2.39
N SER A 158 -1.12 8.42 1.76
CA SER A 158 -1.92 9.51 2.32
C SER A 158 -2.63 9.10 3.60
N MET A 159 -3.14 7.86 3.65
CA MET A 159 -3.73 7.30 4.86
C MET A 159 -2.69 7.15 5.97
N SER A 160 -1.54 6.56 5.69
CA SER A 160 -0.46 6.44 6.67
C SER A 160 0.05 7.79 7.11
N PHE A 161 0.16 8.78 6.21
CA PHE A 161 0.49 10.16 6.55
C PHE A 161 -0.51 10.74 7.55
N LEU A 162 -1.81 10.63 7.30
CA LEU A 162 -2.85 11.10 8.20
C LEU A 162 -2.75 10.46 9.59
N PHE A 163 -2.61 9.14 9.64
CA PHE A 163 -2.55 8.41 10.91
C PHE A 163 -1.29 8.74 11.71
N GLN A 164 -0.15 8.97 11.06
CA GLN A 164 1.08 9.39 11.72
C GLN A 164 0.95 10.75 12.43
N MET A 165 0.06 11.63 11.97
CA MET A 165 -0.15 12.93 12.64
C MET A 165 -0.64 12.78 14.08
N PHE A 166 -1.28 11.67 14.44
CA PHE A 166 -1.68 11.40 15.83
C PHE A 166 -0.48 11.27 16.79
N SER A 167 0.73 11.06 16.28
CA SER A 167 1.96 11.06 17.09
C SER A 167 2.22 12.37 17.85
N PHE A 168 1.62 13.47 17.43
CA PHE A 168 1.71 14.73 18.19
C PHE A 168 0.90 14.73 19.48
N TRP A 169 -0.06 13.81 19.64
CA TRP A 169 -0.95 13.72 20.79
C TRP A 169 -0.79 12.43 21.59
N LEU A 170 -0.29 11.39 20.92
CA LEU A 170 -0.14 10.06 21.51
C LEU A 170 1.34 9.75 21.72
N LEU A 171 1.72 9.36 22.92
CA LEU A 171 3.08 8.91 23.22
C LEU A 171 3.43 7.61 22.50
N ASN A 172 2.44 6.72 22.34
CA ASN A 172 2.59 5.46 21.63
C ASN A 172 1.51 5.34 20.56
N VAL A 173 1.94 5.26 19.31
CA VAL A 173 1.07 5.15 18.13
C VAL A 173 0.91 3.71 17.64
N TRP A 174 1.55 2.74 18.30
CA TRP A 174 1.53 1.35 17.84
C TRP A 174 0.11 0.81 17.66
N ALA A 175 -0.76 1.04 18.63
CA ALA A 175 -2.14 0.55 18.59
C ALA A 175 -2.93 1.10 17.40
N ILE A 176 -2.83 2.41 17.13
CA ILE A 176 -3.57 3.05 16.04
C ILE A 176 -2.99 2.65 14.67
N MET A 177 -1.67 2.47 14.56
CA MET A 177 -1.05 1.97 13.32
C MET A 177 -1.42 0.51 13.06
N THR A 178 -1.42 -0.32 14.11
CA THR A 178 -1.87 -1.71 14.02
C THR A 178 -3.33 -1.78 13.58
N LEU A 179 -4.21 -0.99 14.19
CA LEU A 179 -5.62 -0.94 13.81
C LEU A 179 -5.80 -0.52 12.34
N LYS A 180 -5.11 0.54 11.89
CA LYS A 180 -5.09 0.96 10.49
C LYS A 180 -4.68 -0.20 9.57
N ASN A 181 -3.60 -0.91 9.89
CA ASN A 181 -3.09 -2.00 9.07
C ASN A 181 -4.04 -3.20 9.04
N VAL A 182 -4.72 -3.53 10.15
CA VAL A 182 -5.77 -4.55 10.19
C VAL A 182 -6.93 -4.18 9.25
N PHE A 183 -7.41 -2.93 9.32
CA PHE A 183 -8.45 -2.48 8.39
C PHE A 183 -8.01 -2.53 6.93
N ILE A 184 -6.79 -2.13 6.61
CA ILE A 184 -6.26 -2.23 5.25
C ILE A 184 -6.25 -3.71 4.82
N ASN A 185 -5.69 -4.61 5.62
CA ASN A 185 -5.56 -6.03 5.24
C ASN A 185 -6.92 -6.70 5.00
N VAL A 186 -7.94 -6.37 5.81
CA VAL A 186 -9.26 -6.99 5.68
C VAL A 186 -10.11 -6.31 4.60
N LEU A 187 -10.14 -4.96 4.56
CA LEU A 187 -11.09 -4.22 3.74
C LEU A 187 -10.55 -3.82 2.36
N SER A 188 -9.27 -4.00 2.10
CA SER A 188 -8.68 -3.68 0.78
C SER A 188 -8.86 -4.79 -0.26
N GLY A 189 -9.39 -5.96 0.14
CA GLY A 189 -9.53 -7.10 -0.75
C GLY A 189 -8.23 -7.89 -0.99
N SER A 190 -7.13 -7.55 -0.29
CA SER A 190 -5.84 -8.25 -0.44
C SER A 190 -5.86 -9.62 0.22
N MET A 191 -6.45 -9.74 1.41
CA MET A 191 -6.53 -10.99 2.17
C MET A 191 -7.78 -11.81 1.81
N ILE A 192 -8.92 -11.16 1.71
CA ILE A 192 -10.18 -11.76 1.30
C ILE A 192 -10.72 -10.95 0.14
N PRO A 193 -10.81 -11.51 -1.09
CA PRO A 193 -11.38 -10.79 -2.21
C PRO A 193 -12.78 -10.28 -1.88
N LEU A 194 -13.07 -9.03 -2.24
CA LEU A 194 -14.35 -8.40 -1.88
C LEU A 194 -15.56 -9.10 -2.50
N TRP A 195 -15.36 -9.90 -3.52
CA TRP A 195 -16.44 -10.73 -4.12
C TRP A 195 -17.13 -11.65 -3.11
N PHE A 196 -16.34 -12.20 -2.14
CA PHE A 196 -16.85 -13.13 -1.14
C PHE A 196 -17.44 -12.44 0.09
N MET A 197 -17.41 -11.10 0.13
CA MET A 197 -18.02 -10.36 1.24
C MET A 197 -19.52 -10.15 1.02
N PRO A 198 -20.33 -10.16 2.09
CA PRO A 198 -21.76 -9.83 2.01
C PRO A 198 -21.97 -8.47 1.31
N GLU A 199 -23.05 -8.35 0.54
CA GLU A 199 -23.33 -7.17 -0.28
C GLU A 199 -23.33 -5.85 0.53
N ILE A 200 -23.87 -5.90 1.75
CA ILE A 200 -23.90 -4.74 2.66
C ILE A 200 -22.49 -4.26 2.98
N ILE A 201 -21.59 -5.21 3.34
CA ILE A 201 -20.20 -4.90 3.68
C ILE A 201 -19.47 -4.36 2.45
N ARG A 202 -19.66 -4.99 1.29
CA ARG A 202 -19.07 -4.54 0.02
C ARG A 202 -19.53 -3.12 -0.36
N LYS A 203 -20.81 -2.78 -0.17
CA LYS A 203 -21.32 -1.42 -0.39
C LYS A 203 -20.66 -0.41 0.56
N ILE A 204 -20.53 -0.75 1.86
CA ILE A 204 -19.87 0.12 2.83
C ILE A 204 -18.41 0.36 2.45
N ILE A 205 -17.67 -0.70 2.11
CA ILE A 205 -16.26 -0.61 1.66
C ILE A 205 -16.17 0.27 0.42
N GLY A 206 -17.13 0.18 -0.51
CA GLY A 206 -17.21 0.98 -1.72
C GLY A 206 -17.23 2.50 -1.46
N PHE A 207 -17.64 2.97 -0.28
CA PHE A 207 -17.56 4.38 0.13
C PHE A 207 -16.27 4.74 0.89
N THR A 208 -15.38 3.79 1.14
CA THR A 208 -14.13 3.97 1.89
C THR A 208 -12.92 3.99 0.96
N PRO A 209 -11.72 4.37 1.44
CA PRO A 209 -10.51 4.32 0.63
C PRO A 209 -9.93 2.92 0.46
N PHE A 210 -10.38 1.92 1.23
CA PHE A 210 -9.66 0.66 1.37
C PHE A 210 -9.59 -0.15 0.08
N ASP A 211 -10.69 -0.36 -0.63
CA ASP A 211 -10.73 -1.11 -1.89
C ASP A 211 -9.90 -0.47 -3.00
N SER A 212 -9.68 0.84 -2.91
CA SER A 212 -8.88 1.62 -3.85
C SER A 212 -7.38 1.32 -3.78
N ILE A 213 -6.91 0.64 -2.71
CA ILE A 213 -5.48 0.36 -2.50
C ILE A 213 -5.04 -0.83 -3.36
N TYR A 214 -5.72 -1.97 -3.23
CA TYR A 214 -5.33 -3.22 -3.90
C TYR A 214 -6.42 -3.77 -4.82
N PHE A 215 -7.68 -3.79 -4.37
CA PHE A 215 -8.76 -4.43 -5.12
C PHE A 215 -9.03 -3.73 -6.45
N THR A 216 -9.23 -2.43 -6.46
CA THR A 216 -9.53 -1.66 -7.69
C THR A 216 -8.45 -1.85 -8.78
N PRO A 217 -7.14 -1.70 -8.52
CA PRO A 217 -6.11 -2.01 -9.51
C PRO A 217 -6.23 -3.42 -10.08
N VAL A 218 -6.41 -4.43 -9.23
CA VAL A 218 -6.49 -5.82 -9.67
C VAL A 218 -7.76 -6.09 -10.50
N GLN A 219 -8.90 -5.46 -10.15
CA GLN A 219 -10.12 -5.59 -10.96
C GLN A 219 -9.96 -4.98 -12.36
N ILE A 220 -9.19 -3.91 -12.50
CA ILE A 220 -8.83 -3.32 -13.80
C ILE A 220 -7.97 -4.30 -14.61
N TYR A 221 -7.00 -4.96 -13.97
CA TYR A 221 -6.15 -5.97 -14.61
C TYR A 221 -6.98 -7.14 -15.16
N LEU A 222 -7.91 -7.66 -14.36
CA LEU A 222 -8.81 -8.76 -14.72
C LEU A 222 -9.90 -8.35 -15.71
N GLY A 223 -10.08 -7.06 -16.01
CA GLY A 223 -11.12 -6.55 -16.91
C GLY A 223 -12.53 -6.56 -16.31
N ASN A 224 -12.65 -6.76 -15.00
CA ASN A 224 -13.94 -6.79 -14.30
C ASN A 224 -14.57 -5.40 -14.13
N ILE A 225 -13.78 -4.35 -14.32
CA ILE A 225 -14.21 -2.94 -14.26
C ILE A 225 -13.94 -2.31 -15.61
N SER A 226 -14.96 -1.72 -16.24
CA SER A 226 -14.86 -1.09 -17.55
C SER A 226 -15.74 0.16 -17.68
N GLY A 227 -15.58 0.93 -18.74
CA GLY A 227 -16.43 2.07 -19.05
C GLY A 227 -16.49 3.10 -17.91
N SER A 228 -17.70 3.45 -17.47
CA SER A 228 -17.94 4.44 -16.41
C SER A 228 -17.43 4.00 -15.04
N GLU A 229 -17.48 2.70 -14.72
CA GLU A 229 -16.97 2.19 -13.44
C GLU A 229 -15.46 2.35 -13.33
N LEU A 230 -14.73 2.17 -14.42
CA LEU A 230 -13.29 2.42 -14.49
C LEU A 230 -12.97 3.89 -14.17
N ALA A 231 -13.68 4.84 -14.81
CA ALA A 231 -13.51 6.26 -14.55
C ALA A 231 -13.83 6.61 -13.09
N LEU A 232 -14.91 6.06 -12.53
CA LEU A 232 -15.28 6.23 -11.13
C LEU A 232 -14.22 5.68 -10.17
N GLY A 233 -13.58 4.55 -10.50
CA GLY A 233 -12.47 3.99 -9.72
C GLY A 233 -11.30 4.96 -9.62
N PHE A 234 -10.86 5.57 -10.72
CA PHE A 234 -9.80 6.58 -10.72
C PHE A 234 -10.20 7.85 -9.97
N VAL A 235 -11.41 8.35 -10.20
CA VAL A 235 -11.94 9.54 -9.49
C VAL A 235 -11.96 9.28 -7.99
N LYS A 236 -12.42 8.11 -7.57
CA LYS A 236 -12.43 7.70 -6.16
C LYS A 236 -11.03 7.71 -5.54
N GLN A 237 -10.02 7.13 -6.23
CA GLN A 237 -8.64 7.14 -5.77
C GLN A 237 -8.14 8.58 -5.58
N LEU A 238 -8.36 9.47 -6.54
CA LEU A 238 -7.95 10.87 -6.47
C LEU A 238 -8.67 11.64 -5.36
N ILE A 239 -9.97 11.43 -5.18
CA ILE A 239 -10.75 12.04 -4.10
C ILE A 239 -10.18 11.62 -2.75
N TRP A 240 -9.95 10.32 -2.53
CA TRP A 240 -9.45 9.83 -1.25
C TRP A 240 -8.03 10.30 -0.96
N ILE A 241 -7.12 10.33 -1.96
CA ILE A 241 -5.81 10.95 -1.79
C ILE A 241 -5.96 12.40 -1.32
N SER A 242 -6.80 13.18 -1.98
CA SER A 242 -7.01 14.59 -1.67
C SER A 242 -7.58 14.79 -0.26
N VAL A 243 -8.63 14.06 0.08
CA VAL A 243 -9.29 14.14 1.40
C VAL A 243 -8.33 13.77 2.51
N LEU A 244 -7.62 12.63 2.39
CA LEU A 244 -6.68 12.17 3.41
C LEU A 244 -5.51 13.14 3.58
N LEU A 245 -4.99 13.71 2.49
CA LEU A 245 -3.93 14.73 2.54
C LEU A 245 -4.42 16.02 3.20
N ILE A 246 -5.59 16.51 2.86
CA ILE A 246 -6.16 17.73 3.47
C ILE A 246 -6.26 17.55 4.99
N PHE A 247 -6.85 16.45 5.45
CA PHE A 247 -6.94 16.18 6.89
C PHE A 247 -5.56 15.97 7.52
N GLY A 248 -4.65 15.28 6.85
CA GLY A 248 -3.28 15.11 7.31
C GLY A 248 -2.55 16.44 7.49
N PHE A 249 -2.62 17.35 6.52
CA PHE A 249 -2.03 18.70 6.63
C PHE A 249 -2.70 19.57 7.69
N MET A 250 -4.01 19.45 7.87
CA MET A 250 -4.72 20.13 8.95
C MET A 250 -4.20 19.68 10.32
N LEU A 251 -4.05 18.37 10.54
CA LEU A 251 -3.50 17.82 11.77
C LEU A 251 -2.03 18.18 11.95
N TRP A 252 -1.22 18.15 10.89
CA TRP A 252 0.17 18.61 10.92
C TRP A 252 0.27 20.05 11.40
N ASN A 253 -0.54 20.96 10.84
CA ASN A 253 -0.52 22.38 11.19
C ASN A 253 -0.94 22.63 12.65
N LYS A 254 -1.80 21.77 13.20
CA LYS A 254 -2.17 21.80 14.63
C LYS A 254 -1.06 21.17 15.50
N GLY A 255 -0.51 20.01 15.07
CA GLY A 255 0.46 19.24 15.83
C GLY A 255 1.81 19.95 15.98
N LYS A 256 2.33 20.58 14.92
CA LYS A 256 3.61 21.32 14.97
C LYS A 256 3.62 22.45 16.02
N LYS A 257 2.46 23.01 16.39
CA LYS A 257 2.36 24.02 17.44
C LYS A 257 2.56 23.45 18.87
N LYS A 258 2.49 22.11 19.00
CA LYS A 258 2.74 21.40 20.27
C LYS A 258 4.21 20.98 20.44
N LEU A 259 5.03 21.19 19.41
CA LEU A 259 6.46 20.92 19.51
C LEU A 259 7.06 21.90 20.51
N VAL A 260 7.33 21.41 21.71
CA VAL A 260 8.13 22.13 22.70
C VAL A 260 9.55 21.64 22.51
N VAL A 261 10.44 22.56 22.15
CA VAL A 261 11.88 22.26 22.09
C VAL A 261 12.33 22.12 23.55
N GLN A 262 12.58 20.87 24.01
CA GLN A 262 13.21 20.66 25.31
C GLN A 262 14.64 21.19 25.21
N GLY A 263 14.94 22.28 25.88
CA GLY A 263 16.26 22.89 25.93
C GLY A 263 16.35 24.35 25.45
N GLY A 264 15.20 25.06 25.33
CA GLY A 264 15.16 26.52 25.09
C GLY A 264 14.88 27.27 26.37
#